data_5aeb0c9db5570cf834c39c0872c85f3a
#
_entry.id   5aeb0c9db5570cf834c39c0872c85f3a
#
_cell.length_a   1.000
_cell.length_b   1.000
_cell.length_c   1.000
_cell.angle_alpha   90.00
_cell.angle_beta   90.00
_cell.angle_gamma   90.00
#
_symmetry.space_group_name_H-M   'P 1'
#
loop_
_entity.id
_entity.type
_entity.pdbx_description
1 polymer ?
#
loop_
_entity_poly.entity_id
_entity_poly.type
_entity_poly.pdbx_seq_one_letter_code
_entity_poly.pdbx_strand_id
1 'polypeptide(L)'
;MLPQPTASRCYLAPRQAQRPCKVRAVAAGTDKQQQSKSQNSAQAMEAAEKRWESQIREGRVKNVTCAAAGQMMKEGWTLLDVRPQSEHKKASVDGGVSVPVFVDEEDLSFGALVKQATALGMGGWWLGGGHMKPNPQFLNNVRQQIPVDGAKVIVACQKGLRSLAACEQLSRAGYGDIAWINGGFDAARKEDLPVVGAPDLRYGGIGGLSEFLGWTDAQRQNSQTEGFIGGFQNVLKLAALVLLLDGLWFGYDQLQFYLNK
;
A
#
# COMPACT_ATOMS: atom_id res chain seq x y z
N MET A 1 -38.25 -87.68 -13.01
CA MET A 1 -39.06 -86.64 -13.69
C MET A 1 -38.92 -85.34 -12.80
N LEU A 2 -38.09 -84.44 -13.20
CA LEU A 2 -37.88 -83.16 -12.51
C LEU A 2 -38.60 -82.08 -13.28
N PRO A 3 -39.34 -81.15 -12.65
CA PRO A 3 -39.99 -80.03 -13.35
C PRO A 3 -39.01 -78.91 -13.65
N GLN A 4 -39.15 -78.32 -14.84
CA GLN A 4 -38.39 -77.23 -15.37
C GLN A 4 -38.81 -75.88 -14.70
N PRO A 5 -37.91 -74.92 -14.49
CA PRO A 5 -38.26 -73.60 -13.96
C PRO A 5 -38.77 -72.64 -15.05
N THR A 6 -39.88 -71.98 -14.74
CA THR A 6 -40.55 -70.99 -15.57
C THR A 6 -39.72 -69.70 -15.62
N ALA A 7 -39.45 -69.15 -16.83
CA ALA A 7 -38.77 -67.97 -17.10
C ALA A 7 -39.59 -66.70 -16.68
N SER A 8 -39.09 -65.92 -15.72
CA SER A 8 -39.65 -64.62 -15.38
C SER A 8 -39.19 -63.54 -16.39
N ARG A 9 -40.14 -62.98 -17.12
CA ARG A 9 -39.96 -61.87 -18.03
C ARG A 9 -39.63 -60.60 -17.20
N CYS A 10 -38.40 -60.10 -17.30
CA CYS A 10 -38.07 -58.79 -16.85
C CYS A 10 -38.68 -57.73 -17.81
N TYR A 11 -39.62 -56.96 -17.31
CA TYR A 11 -40.09 -55.72 -17.98
C TYR A 11 -39.01 -54.63 -17.89
N LEU A 12 -38.38 -54.30 -19.01
CA LEU A 12 -37.53 -53.16 -19.16
C LEU A 12 -38.43 -51.90 -19.19
N ALA A 13 -38.34 -51.09 -18.14
CA ALA A 13 -38.93 -49.74 -18.12
C ALA A 13 -38.23 -48.84 -19.14
N PRO A 14 -38.96 -47.93 -19.84
CA PRO A 14 -38.37 -47.07 -20.84
C PRO A 14 -37.40 -46.08 -20.15
N ARG A 15 -36.16 -45.99 -20.67
CA ARG A 15 -35.17 -44.96 -20.28
C ARG A 15 -35.79 -43.57 -20.50
N GLN A 16 -36.12 -42.88 -19.44
CA GLN A 16 -36.39 -41.46 -19.50
C GLN A 16 -35.12 -40.72 -20.02
N ALA A 17 -35.29 -40.02 -21.13
CA ALA A 17 -34.27 -39.18 -21.69
C ALA A 17 -33.84 -38.14 -20.66
N GLN A 18 -32.61 -38.25 -20.14
CA GLN A 18 -32.01 -37.30 -19.25
C GLN A 18 -31.85 -35.99 -20.03
N ARG A 19 -32.57 -34.93 -19.62
CA ARG A 19 -32.41 -33.58 -20.15
C ARG A 19 -30.98 -33.13 -19.89
N PRO A 20 -30.25 -32.56 -20.87
CA PRO A 20 -28.90 -32.08 -20.64
C PRO A 20 -28.90 -30.95 -19.59
N CYS A 21 -28.08 -31.14 -18.60
CA CYS A 21 -27.95 -30.21 -17.47
C CYS A 21 -27.51 -28.82 -17.96
N LYS A 22 -28.30 -27.78 -17.69
CA LYS A 22 -28.05 -26.38 -18.07
C LYS A 22 -26.81 -25.75 -17.40
N VAL A 23 -26.06 -26.50 -16.59
CA VAL A 23 -24.88 -26.04 -15.85
C VAL A 23 -23.72 -25.60 -16.79
N ARG A 24 -23.62 -26.20 -17.99
CA ARG A 24 -22.52 -25.90 -18.93
C ARG A 24 -22.61 -24.52 -19.61
N ALA A 25 -23.80 -23.92 -19.71
CA ALA A 25 -23.99 -22.62 -20.35
C ALA A 25 -23.65 -21.45 -19.41
N VAL A 26 -23.79 -21.63 -18.09
CA VAL A 26 -23.47 -20.58 -17.10
C VAL A 26 -21.94 -20.44 -16.91
N ALA A 27 -21.20 -21.58 -16.89
CA ALA A 27 -19.75 -21.54 -16.79
C ALA A 27 -19.07 -20.91 -18.02
N ALA A 28 -19.56 -21.17 -19.24
CA ALA A 28 -19.03 -20.57 -20.46
C ALA A 28 -19.30 -19.05 -20.58
N GLY A 29 -20.34 -18.54 -19.90
CA GLY A 29 -20.66 -17.10 -19.86
C GLY A 29 -19.75 -16.34 -18.90
N THR A 30 -19.39 -16.92 -17.75
CA THR A 30 -18.50 -16.32 -16.75
C THR A 30 -17.05 -16.24 -17.26
N ASP A 31 -16.57 -17.26 -17.96
CA ASP A 31 -15.22 -17.27 -18.52
C ASP A 31 -15.03 -16.18 -19.62
N LYS A 32 -16.02 -16.01 -20.50
CA LYS A 32 -15.97 -14.95 -21.50
C LYS A 32 -16.03 -13.54 -20.90
N GLN A 33 -16.81 -13.33 -19.85
CA GLN A 33 -16.85 -12.05 -19.14
C GLN A 33 -15.57 -11.76 -18.36
N GLN A 34 -14.93 -12.75 -17.78
CA GLN A 34 -13.64 -12.60 -17.11
C GLN A 34 -12.51 -12.32 -18.11
N GLN A 35 -12.48 -13.03 -19.23
CA GLN A 35 -11.49 -12.76 -20.29
C GLN A 35 -11.67 -11.37 -20.91
N SER A 36 -12.88 -10.90 -21.17
CA SER A 36 -13.11 -9.55 -21.69
C SER A 36 -12.71 -8.47 -20.67
N LYS A 37 -12.97 -8.66 -19.38
CA LYS A 37 -12.50 -7.75 -18.33
C LYS A 37 -10.98 -7.72 -18.22
N SER A 38 -10.29 -8.84 -18.32
CA SER A 38 -8.83 -8.89 -18.27
C SER A 38 -8.19 -8.24 -19.50
N GLN A 39 -8.74 -8.45 -20.69
CA GLN A 39 -8.28 -7.80 -21.92
C GLN A 39 -8.51 -6.28 -21.89
N ASN A 40 -9.67 -5.83 -21.42
CA ASN A 40 -9.95 -4.41 -21.26
C ASN A 40 -9.04 -3.73 -20.23
N SER A 41 -8.71 -4.42 -19.14
CA SER A 41 -7.78 -3.91 -18.14
C SER A 41 -6.34 -3.82 -18.67
N ALA A 42 -5.87 -4.82 -19.41
CA ALA A 42 -4.56 -4.80 -20.04
C ALA A 42 -4.42 -3.68 -21.07
N GLN A 43 -5.42 -3.48 -21.94
CA GLN A 43 -5.45 -2.38 -22.89
C GLN A 43 -5.50 -1.01 -22.21
N ALA A 44 -6.24 -0.88 -21.11
CA ALA A 44 -6.30 0.34 -20.33
C ALA A 44 -4.95 0.67 -19.68
N MET A 45 -4.24 -0.33 -19.18
CA MET A 45 -2.88 -0.19 -18.61
C MET A 45 -1.89 0.24 -19.69
N GLU A 46 -1.87 -0.42 -20.85
CA GLU A 46 -0.99 -0.06 -21.97
C GLU A 46 -1.26 1.37 -22.48
N ALA A 47 -2.52 1.77 -22.56
CA ALA A 47 -2.90 3.13 -22.93
C ALA A 47 -2.50 4.16 -21.84
N ALA A 48 -2.51 3.79 -20.56
CA ALA A 48 -2.03 4.64 -19.47
C ALA A 48 -0.51 4.80 -19.52
N GLU A 49 0.23 3.71 -19.77
CA GLU A 49 1.68 3.72 -19.91
C GLU A 49 2.13 4.59 -21.09
N LYS A 50 1.54 4.41 -22.28
CA LYS A 50 1.83 5.26 -23.44
C LYS A 50 1.55 6.75 -23.19
N ARG A 51 0.45 7.07 -22.48
CA ARG A 51 0.17 8.45 -22.07
C ARG A 51 1.22 8.98 -21.11
N TRP A 52 1.62 8.19 -20.14
CA TRP A 52 2.67 8.55 -19.17
C TRP A 52 4.00 8.82 -19.87
N GLU A 53 4.42 7.93 -20.76
CA GLU A 53 5.63 8.12 -21.57
C GLU A 53 5.58 9.40 -22.43
N SER A 54 4.41 9.70 -23.03
CA SER A 54 4.26 10.94 -23.80
C SER A 54 4.37 12.18 -22.91
N GLN A 55 3.82 12.16 -21.70
CA GLN A 55 3.89 13.28 -20.78
C GLN A 55 5.33 13.54 -20.29
N ILE A 56 6.11 12.49 -20.04
CA ILE A 56 7.54 12.63 -19.70
C ILE A 56 8.29 13.19 -20.92
N ARG A 57 8.06 12.65 -22.11
CA ARG A 57 8.73 13.08 -23.35
C ARG A 57 8.42 14.53 -23.72
N GLU A 58 7.20 14.98 -23.48
CA GLU A 58 6.76 16.34 -23.70
C GLU A 58 7.18 17.30 -22.58
N GLY A 59 7.85 16.80 -21.54
CA GLY A 59 8.35 17.60 -20.42
C GLY A 59 7.27 18.14 -19.48
N ARG A 60 6.03 17.64 -19.58
CA ARG A 60 4.93 18.03 -18.69
C ARG A 60 5.13 17.52 -17.26
N VAL A 61 5.81 16.41 -17.09
CA VAL A 61 6.16 15.86 -15.78
C VAL A 61 7.67 15.82 -15.66
N LYS A 62 8.19 16.62 -14.72
CA LYS A 62 9.63 16.72 -14.43
C LYS A 62 10.01 15.74 -13.33
N ASN A 63 11.11 15.03 -13.53
CA ASN A 63 11.70 14.19 -12.50
C ASN A 63 12.72 15.04 -11.72
N VAL A 64 12.56 15.17 -10.41
CA VAL A 64 13.40 16.03 -9.57
C VAL A 64 13.92 15.29 -8.33
N THR A 65 15.05 15.74 -7.82
CA THR A 65 15.58 15.32 -6.51
C THR A 65 14.97 16.14 -5.39
N CYS A 66 15.09 15.70 -4.14
CA CYS A 66 14.64 16.49 -2.97
C CYS A 66 15.29 17.86 -2.90
N ALA A 67 16.60 17.96 -3.19
CA ALA A 67 17.32 19.24 -3.24
C ALA A 67 16.76 20.17 -4.32
N ALA A 68 16.50 19.67 -5.52
CA ALA A 68 15.89 20.45 -6.59
C ALA A 68 14.45 20.89 -6.22
N ALA A 69 13.67 20.01 -5.58
CA ALA A 69 12.35 20.34 -5.08
C ALA A 69 12.38 21.48 -4.07
N GLY A 70 13.34 21.48 -3.15
CA GLY A 70 13.53 22.58 -2.19
C GLY A 70 13.87 23.93 -2.85
N GLN A 71 14.62 23.93 -3.97
CA GLN A 71 14.85 25.13 -4.75
C GLN A 71 13.59 25.60 -5.48
N MET A 72 12.87 24.65 -6.11
CA MET A 72 11.61 24.95 -6.80
C MET A 72 10.54 25.52 -5.85
N MET A 73 10.49 25.07 -4.59
CA MET A 73 9.60 25.67 -3.57
C MET A 73 9.91 27.15 -3.35
N LYS A 74 11.19 27.55 -3.33
CA LYS A 74 11.60 28.95 -3.24
C LYS A 74 11.23 29.76 -4.48
N GLU A 75 11.05 29.10 -5.63
CA GLU A 75 10.60 29.69 -6.91
C GLU A 75 9.06 29.72 -7.03
N GLY A 76 8.33 29.40 -5.98
CA GLY A 76 6.87 29.47 -5.94
C GLY A 76 6.16 28.18 -6.38
N TRP A 77 6.85 27.04 -6.44
CA TRP A 77 6.19 25.74 -6.61
C TRP A 77 5.56 25.29 -5.29
N THR A 78 4.38 24.71 -5.36
CA THR A 78 3.67 24.15 -4.21
C THR A 78 4.01 22.67 -4.06
N LEU A 79 4.52 22.25 -2.92
CA LEU A 79 4.75 20.86 -2.62
C LEU A 79 3.44 20.20 -2.17
N LEU A 80 3.04 19.13 -2.84
CA LEU A 80 1.90 18.29 -2.53
C LEU A 80 2.38 16.96 -1.95
N ASP A 81 2.19 16.76 -0.65
CA ASP A 81 2.45 15.51 0.04
C ASP A 81 1.24 14.58 -0.10
N VAL A 82 1.42 13.47 -0.80
CA VAL A 82 0.35 12.49 -1.07
C VAL A 82 0.42 11.27 -0.17
N ARG A 83 1.20 11.33 0.91
CA ARG A 83 1.28 10.26 1.90
C ARG A 83 0.01 10.16 2.74
N PRO A 84 -0.27 8.97 3.34
CA PRO A 84 -1.29 8.84 4.35
C PRO A 84 -1.07 9.81 5.51
N GLN A 85 -2.15 10.20 6.16
CA GLN A 85 -2.10 11.15 7.27
C GLN A 85 -1.25 10.64 8.44
N SER A 86 -1.17 9.33 8.63
CA SER A 86 -0.32 8.68 9.63
C SER A 86 1.18 8.94 9.40
N GLU A 87 1.63 8.89 8.13
CA GLU A 87 3.01 9.19 7.76
C GLU A 87 3.30 10.70 7.84
N HIS A 88 2.38 11.53 7.35
CA HIS A 88 2.50 12.99 7.35
C HIS A 88 2.62 13.58 8.77
N LYS A 89 1.87 13.05 9.75
CA LYS A 89 1.93 13.49 11.15
C LYS A 89 3.28 13.23 11.81
N LYS A 90 4.04 12.23 11.36
CA LYS A 90 5.36 11.91 11.91
C LYS A 90 6.41 12.92 11.49
N ALA A 91 6.42 13.28 10.22
CA ALA A 91 7.33 14.29 9.67
C ALA A 91 6.71 14.88 8.40
N SER A 92 6.74 16.20 8.26
CA SER A 92 6.16 16.92 7.12
C SER A 92 7.10 18.03 6.63
N VAL A 93 6.82 18.55 5.43
CA VAL A 93 7.53 19.69 4.86
C VAL A 93 6.77 20.96 5.19
N ASP A 94 7.47 21.99 5.66
CA ASP A 94 6.90 23.29 5.95
C ASP A 94 6.38 23.98 4.67
N GLY A 95 5.18 24.54 4.75
CA GLY A 95 4.52 25.14 3.59
C GLY A 95 4.02 24.14 2.56
N GLY A 96 4.12 22.83 2.83
CA GLY A 96 3.57 21.78 1.98
C GLY A 96 2.06 21.58 2.19
N VAL A 97 1.36 21.23 1.12
CA VAL A 97 -0.06 20.85 1.13
C VAL A 97 -0.16 19.32 1.27
N SER A 98 -0.99 18.84 2.20
CA SER A 98 -1.17 17.41 2.40
C SER A 98 -2.54 16.93 1.91
N VAL A 99 -2.52 16.10 0.87
CA VAL A 99 -3.73 15.41 0.37
C VAL A 99 -3.36 13.96 0.05
N PRO A 100 -3.78 13.00 0.87
CA PRO A 100 -3.43 11.60 0.67
C PRO A 100 -4.09 11.02 -0.59
N VAL A 101 -3.30 10.36 -1.44
CA VAL A 101 -3.81 9.61 -2.61
C VAL A 101 -4.39 8.26 -2.21
N PHE A 102 -3.93 7.71 -1.09
CA PHE A 102 -4.48 6.52 -0.44
C PHE A 102 -4.83 6.85 1.00
N VAL A 103 -5.96 6.32 1.46
CA VAL A 103 -6.43 6.44 2.83
C VAL A 103 -6.46 5.07 3.50
N ASP A 104 -6.25 5.05 4.80
CA ASP A 104 -6.35 3.83 5.59
C ASP A 104 -7.78 3.27 5.51
N GLU A 105 -7.92 1.95 5.40
CA GLU A 105 -9.23 1.31 5.39
C GLU A 105 -9.70 1.12 6.84
N GLU A 106 -10.66 1.96 7.25
CA GLU A 106 -11.29 1.91 8.59
C GLU A 106 -12.45 0.91 8.65
N ASP A 107 -12.71 0.17 7.57
CA ASP A 107 -13.82 -0.79 7.50
C ASP A 107 -13.51 -2.01 8.38
N LEU A 108 -14.43 -2.31 9.32
CA LEU A 108 -14.36 -3.45 10.22
C LEU A 108 -15.12 -4.68 9.67
N SER A 109 -15.45 -4.70 8.38
CA SER A 109 -16.08 -5.87 7.76
C SER A 109 -15.15 -7.09 7.85
N PHE A 110 -15.74 -8.30 7.88
CA PHE A 110 -14.97 -9.55 7.91
C PHE A 110 -13.96 -9.62 6.75
N GLY A 111 -14.33 -9.14 5.55
CA GLY A 111 -13.44 -9.07 4.40
C GLY A 111 -12.25 -8.12 4.60
N ALA A 112 -12.46 -6.99 5.25
CA ALA A 112 -11.39 -6.04 5.58
C ALA A 112 -10.45 -6.61 6.65
N LEU A 113 -10.99 -7.30 7.66
CA LEU A 113 -10.19 -7.99 8.69
C LEU A 113 -9.28 -9.07 8.09
N VAL A 114 -9.78 -9.86 7.14
CA VAL A 114 -8.97 -10.88 6.44
C VAL A 114 -7.84 -10.22 5.64
N LYS A 115 -8.13 -9.12 4.93
CA LYS A 115 -7.11 -8.36 4.18
C LYS A 115 -6.06 -7.76 5.12
N GLN A 116 -6.48 -7.21 6.25
CA GLN A 116 -5.59 -6.64 7.26
C GLN A 116 -4.70 -7.71 7.89
N ALA A 117 -5.26 -8.88 8.23
CA ALA A 117 -4.50 -10.02 8.73
C ALA A 117 -3.47 -10.53 7.70
N THR A 118 -3.83 -10.57 6.41
CA THR A 118 -2.91 -10.93 5.33
C THR A 118 -1.80 -9.89 5.17
N ALA A 119 -2.11 -8.61 5.19
CA ALA A 119 -1.11 -7.53 5.13
C ALA A 119 -0.16 -7.60 6.34
N LEU A 120 -0.69 -7.88 7.52
CA LEU A 120 0.11 -8.10 8.74
C LEU A 120 1.04 -9.30 8.55
N GLY A 121 0.54 -10.45 8.08
CA GLY A 121 1.32 -11.67 7.83
C GLY A 121 2.40 -11.51 6.76
N MET A 122 2.19 -10.63 5.77
CA MET A 122 3.17 -10.31 4.72
C MET A 122 4.22 -9.26 5.14
N GLY A 123 4.39 -9.02 6.42
CA GLY A 123 5.40 -8.10 6.96
C GLY A 123 4.85 -6.77 7.46
N GLY A 124 3.54 -6.56 7.45
CA GLY A 124 2.90 -5.35 7.96
C GLY A 124 3.19 -5.12 9.45
N TRP A 125 3.30 -6.17 10.24
CA TRP A 125 3.71 -6.10 11.65
C TRP A 125 5.13 -5.53 11.83
N TRP A 126 6.02 -5.82 10.87
CA TRP A 126 7.40 -5.34 10.92
C TRP A 126 7.52 -3.90 10.42
N LEU A 127 6.86 -3.57 9.31
CA LEU A 127 6.95 -2.28 8.63
C LEU A 127 5.87 -1.28 9.05
N GLY A 128 4.85 -1.71 9.81
CA GLY A 128 3.70 -0.89 10.19
C GLY A 128 2.76 -0.57 9.01
N GLY A 129 2.83 -1.36 7.93
CA GLY A 129 1.97 -1.18 6.77
C GLY A 129 0.55 -1.67 7.02
N GLY A 130 -0.44 -0.78 6.91
CA GLY A 130 -1.86 -1.10 6.90
C GLY A 130 -2.39 -1.33 5.48
N HIS A 131 -3.60 -1.90 5.38
CA HIS A 131 -4.31 -1.96 4.11
C HIS A 131 -4.86 -0.58 3.77
N MET A 132 -4.57 -0.11 2.55
CA MET A 132 -4.96 1.22 2.09
C MET A 132 -5.87 1.11 0.88
N LYS A 133 -6.82 2.04 0.76
CA LYS A 133 -7.69 2.18 -0.42
C LYS A 133 -7.44 3.50 -1.14
N PRO A 134 -7.65 3.57 -2.46
CA PRO A 134 -7.56 4.83 -3.19
C PRO A 134 -8.54 5.85 -2.61
N ASN A 135 -8.10 7.09 -2.48
CA ASN A 135 -8.95 8.19 -2.02
C ASN A 135 -9.82 8.72 -3.17
N PRO A 136 -11.15 8.50 -3.17
CA PRO A 136 -12.03 8.95 -4.23
C PRO A 136 -12.15 10.48 -4.31
N GLN A 137 -11.85 11.17 -3.22
CA GLN A 137 -11.91 12.64 -3.13
C GLN A 137 -10.56 13.31 -3.42
N PHE A 138 -9.52 12.55 -3.80
CA PHE A 138 -8.17 13.08 -3.98
C PHE A 138 -8.14 14.33 -4.88
N LEU A 139 -8.64 14.24 -6.09
CA LEU A 139 -8.63 15.35 -7.04
C LEU A 139 -9.47 16.55 -6.60
N ASN A 140 -10.62 16.30 -5.95
CA ASN A 140 -11.46 17.38 -5.42
C ASN A 140 -10.73 18.13 -4.30
N ASN A 141 -10.11 17.40 -3.37
CA ASN A 141 -9.36 17.99 -2.26
C ASN A 141 -8.14 18.76 -2.75
N VAL A 142 -7.44 18.25 -3.78
CA VAL A 142 -6.31 18.98 -4.37
C VAL A 142 -6.78 20.26 -5.03
N ARG A 143 -7.86 20.24 -5.83
CA ARG A 143 -8.40 21.44 -6.50
C ARG A 143 -8.85 22.54 -5.55
N GLN A 144 -9.33 22.15 -4.35
CA GLN A 144 -9.71 23.12 -3.32
C GLN A 144 -8.51 23.85 -2.72
N GLN A 145 -7.34 23.20 -2.65
CA GLN A 145 -6.14 23.76 -2.03
C GLN A 145 -5.17 24.33 -3.06
N ILE A 146 -5.13 23.75 -4.25
CA ILE A 146 -4.24 24.13 -5.36
C ILE A 146 -5.11 24.28 -6.62
N PRO A 147 -5.57 25.48 -6.97
CA PRO A 147 -6.30 25.72 -8.21
C PRO A 147 -5.50 25.29 -9.43
N VAL A 148 -6.18 24.79 -10.49
CA VAL A 148 -5.50 24.24 -11.68
C VAL A 148 -4.77 25.31 -12.49
N ASP A 149 -5.33 26.52 -12.56
CA ASP A 149 -4.83 27.58 -13.43
C ASP A 149 -3.48 28.10 -12.97
N GLY A 150 -2.44 27.87 -13.79
CA GLY A 150 -1.07 28.32 -13.52
C GLY A 150 -0.37 27.62 -12.36
N ALA A 151 -0.94 26.54 -11.83
CA ALA A 151 -0.36 25.82 -10.71
C ALA A 151 0.92 25.09 -11.11
N LYS A 152 1.96 25.31 -10.29
CA LYS A 152 3.23 24.58 -10.35
C LYS A 152 3.29 23.64 -9.15
N VAL A 153 3.21 22.33 -9.38
CA VAL A 153 3.03 21.35 -8.32
C VAL A 153 4.18 20.35 -8.27
N ILE A 154 4.80 20.23 -7.09
CA ILE A 154 5.78 19.19 -6.80
C ILE A 154 5.07 18.10 -6.00
N VAL A 155 5.03 16.88 -6.51
CA VAL A 155 4.34 15.77 -5.85
C VAL A 155 5.35 14.88 -5.14
N ALA A 156 5.12 14.66 -3.85
CA ALA A 156 5.99 13.89 -2.99
C ALA A 156 5.25 12.77 -2.26
N CYS A 157 5.92 11.64 -2.09
CA CYS A 157 5.52 10.58 -1.16
C CYS A 157 6.76 9.94 -0.54
N GLN A 158 6.63 8.89 0.25
CA GLN A 158 7.77 8.30 0.95
C GLN A 158 8.82 7.71 -0.01
N LYS A 159 8.39 6.89 -1.01
CA LYS A 159 9.29 6.13 -1.91
C LYS A 159 9.16 6.49 -3.40
N GLY A 160 8.35 7.46 -3.77
CA GLY A 160 8.16 7.90 -5.15
C GLY A 160 7.01 7.21 -5.91
N LEU A 161 6.56 6.02 -5.55
CA LEU A 161 5.55 5.28 -6.30
C LEU A 161 4.14 5.88 -6.20
N ARG A 162 3.72 6.29 -5.01
CA ARG A 162 2.42 6.94 -4.79
C ARG A 162 2.34 8.31 -5.45
N SER A 163 3.44 9.06 -5.43
CA SER A 163 3.54 10.36 -6.10
C SER A 163 3.46 10.23 -7.61
N LEU A 164 4.00 9.17 -8.19
CA LEU A 164 3.89 8.88 -9.62
C LEU A 164 2.43 8.67 -10.04
N ALA A 165 1.68 7.86 -9.30
CA ALA A 165 0.24 7.65 -9.52
C ALA A 165 -0.57 8.94 -9.35
N ALA A 166 -0.20 9.79 -8.40
CA ALA A 166 -0.82 11.09 -8.20
C ALA A 166 -0.53 12.06 -9.37
N CYS A 167 0.71 12.10 -9.88
CA CYS A 167 1.09 12.91 -11.05
C CYS A 167 0.25 12.56 -12.27
N GLU A 168 0.00 11.25 -12.51
CA GLU A 168 -0.86 10.83 -13.62
C GLU A 168 -2.30 11.37 -13.47
N GLN A 169 -2.87 11.27 -12.26
CA GLN A 169 -4.20 11.80 -11.98
C GLN A 169 -4.26 13.33 -12.15
N LEU A 170 -3.26 14.06 -11.66
CA LEU A 170 -3.17 15.51 -11.78
C LEU A 170 -3.03 15.96 -13.25
N SER A 171 -2.18 15.29 -14.01
CA SER A 171 -2.03 15.57 -15.45
C SER A 171 -3.32 15.35 -16.22
N ARG A 172 -4.07 14.29 -15.90
CA ARG A 172 -5.42 14.07 -16.48
C ARG A 172 -6.43 15.12 -16.04
N ALA A 173 -6.26 15.69 -14.86
CA ALA A 173 -7.11 16.74 -14.32
C ALA A 173 -6.79 18.15 -14.86
N GLY A 174 -5.75 18.29 -15.71
CA GLY A 174 -5.40 19.52 -16.41
C GLY A 174 -4.24 20.31 -15.79
N TYR A 175 -3.55 19.80 -14.77
CA TYR A 175 -2.33 20.43 -14.26
C TYR A 175 -1.22 20.32 -15.31
N GLY A 176 -0.63 21.49 -15.70
CA GLY A 176 0.38 21.56 -16.76
C GLY A 176 1.81 21.43 -16.25
N ASP A 177 2.13 22.09 -15.15
CA ASP A 177 3.47 22.07 -14.56
C ASP A 177 3.51 21.14 -13.34
N ILE A 178 3.95 19.91 -13.57
CA ILE A 178 4.05 18.87 -12.54
C ILE A 178 5.50 18.41 -12.44
N ALA A 179 5.99 18.32 -11.21
CA ALA A 179 7.24 17.65 -10.88
C ALA A 179 7.00 16.55 -9.87
N TRP A 180 7.76 15.45 -9.91
CA TRP A 180 7.69 14.40 -8.91
C TRP A 180 9.07 14.11 -8.32
N ILE A 181 9.11 13.87 -7.03
CA ILE A 181 10.36 13.58 -6.33
C ILE A 181 10.71 12.11 -6.55
N ASN A 182 11.81 11.87 -7.26
CA ASN A 182 12.33 10.53 -7.49
C ASN A 182 12.90 9.95 -6.18
N GLY A 183 12.52 8.71 -5.87
CA GLY A 183 12.87 8.08 -4.59
C GLY A 183 12.09 8.62 -3.40
N GLY A 184 11.29 9.69 -3.58
CA GLY A 184 10.46 10.27 -2.53
C GLY A 184 11.27 10.83 -1.36
N PHE A 185 10.64 10.96 -0.21
CA PHE A 185 11.31 11.47 1.00
C PHE A 185 12.37 10.53 1.58
N ASP A 186 12.38 9.24 1.21
CA ASP A 186 13.46 8.31 1.60
C ASP A 186 14.82 8.75 1.04
N ALA A 187 14.83 9.49 -0.09
CA ALA A 187 16.03 10.03 -0.71
C ALA A 187 16.42 11.42 -0.17
N ALA A 188 15.62 12.02 0.73
CA ALA A 188 15.87 13.36 1.26
C ALA A 188 17.09 13.40 2.18
N ARG A 189 17.84 14.49 2.12
CA ARG A 189 18.88 14.87 3.08
C ARG A 189 18.33 15.96 4.01
N LYS A 190 18.96 16.13 5.17
CA LYS A 190 18.50 17.06 6.21
C LYS A 190 18.29 18.50 5.73
N GLU A 191 19.05 18.94 4.71
CA GLU A 191 19.05 20.33 4.22
C GLU A 191 18.25 20.54 2.94
N ASP A 192 17.72 19.45 2.34
CA ASP A 192 17.07 19.52 1.04
C ASP A 192 15.71 20.25 1.10
N LEU A 193 14.95 20.02 2.17
CA LEU A 193 13.59 20.53 2.35
C LEU A 193 13.40 21.12 3.76
N PRO A 194 12.58 22.16 3.93
CA PRO A 194 12.21 22.66 5.25
C PRO A 194 11.30 21.67 5.95
N VAL A 195 11.76 21.08 7.06
CA VAL A 195 11.05 20.00 7.78
C VAL A 195 10.41 20.55 9.04
N VAL A 196 9.16 20.14 9.28
CA VAL A 196 8.42 20.39 10.52
C VAL A 196 8.14 19.05 11.20
N GLY A 197 8.31 19.01 12.52
CA GLY A 197 8.06 17.82 13.33
C GLY A 197 9.32 17.00 13.60
N ALA A 198 9.30 15.72 13.28
CA ALA A 198 10.47 14.87 13.49
C ALA A 198 11.68 15.35 12.67
N PRO A 199 12.91 15.11 13.16
CA PRO A 199 14.11 15.68 12.57
C PRO A 199 14.42 15.18 11.15
N ASP A 200 13.77 14.13 10.67
CA ASP A 200 14.05 13.50 9.37
C ASP A 200 12.77 13.02 8.68
N LEU A 201 12.53 13.48 7.44
CA LEU A 201 11.38 13.08 6.62
C LEU A 201 11.32 11.57 6.35
N ARG A 202 12.46 10.88 6.37
CA ARG A 202 12.54 9.44 6.18
C ARG A 202 11.83 8.66 7.29
N TYR A 203 11.66 9.25 8.48
CA TYR A 203 10.91 8.63 9.58
C TYR A 203 9.41 8.49 9.31
N GLY A 204 8.84 9.30 8.44
CA GLY A 204 7.42 9.23 8.10
C GLY A 204 6.98 7.87 7.60
N GLY A 205 7.83 7.18 6.84
CA GLY A 205 7.56 5.85 6.28
C GLY A 205 7.93 4.67 7.18
N ILE A 206 8.51 4.93 8.36
CA ILE A 206 8.91 3.89 9.30
C ILE A 206 7.74 3.58 10.24
N GLY A 207 7.49 2.30 10.49
CA GLY A 207 6.43 1.87 11.38
C GLY A 207 6.61 0.46 11.91
N GLY A 208 5.63 -0.01 12.69
CA GLY A 208 5.62 -1.35 13.24
C GLY A 208 6.76 -1.67 14.22
N LEU A 209 7.10 -2.94 14.32
CA LEU A 209 8.15 -3.39 15.24
C LEU A 209 9.54 -2.86 14.84
N SER A 210 9.78 -2.61 13.54
CA SER A 210 11.04 -2.04 13.07
C SER A 210 11.27 -0.62 13.58
N GLU A 211 10.21 0.17 13.74
CA GLU A 211 10.27 1.50 14.35
C GLU A 211 10.63 1.40 15.84
N PHE A 212 9.96 0.50 16.55
CA PHE A 212 10.20 0.31 17.98
C PHE A 212 11.64 -0.16 18.28
N LEU A 213 12.18 -1.08 17.47
CA LEU A 213 13.52 -1.61 17.64
C LEU A 213 14.64 -0.68 17.12
N GLY A 214 14.30 0.38 16.38
CA GLY A 214 15.29 1.25 15.76
C GLY A 214 16.12 0.56 14.65
N TRP A 215 15.52 -0.39 13.93
CA TRP A 215 16.23 -1.27 12.99
C TRP A 215 16.39 -0.72 11.58
N THR A 216 15.78 0.43 11.25
CA THR A 216 15.81 0.99 9.91
C THR A 216 17.12 1.73 9.63
N ASP A 217 17.46 1.87 8.33
CA ASP A 217 18.68 2.56 7.91
C ASP A 217 18.69 4.04 8.35
N ALA A 218 17.53 4.70 8.30
CA ALA A 218 17.40 6.08 8.77
C ALA A 218 17.69 6.19 10.28
N GLN A 219 17.17 5.28 11.07
CA GLN A 219 17.42 5.22 12.52
C GLN A 219 18.87 4.88 12.83
N ARG A 220 19.49 3.95 12.08
CA ARG A 220 20.91 3.61 12.22
C ARG A 220 21.83 4.80 11.91
N GLN A 221 21.54 5.55 10.84
CA GLN A 221 22.30 6.74 10.51
C GLN A 221 22.19 7.83 11.58
N ASN A 222 20.99 8.02 12.15
CA ASN A 222 20.82 8.98 13.26
C ASN A 222 21.53 8.51 14.53
N SER A 223 21.46 7.22 14.89
CA SER A 223 22.16 6.71 16.07
C SER A 223 23.68 6.81 15.94
N GLN A 224 24.22 6.74 14.72
CA GLN A 224 25.66 7.01 14.47
C GLN A 224 26.03 8.47 14.70
N THR A 225 25.12 9.42 14.42
CA THR A 225 25.33 10.85 14.71
C THR A 225 25.12 11.21 16.18
N GLU A 226 24.28 10.45 16.91
CA GLU A 226 24.01 10.66 18.34
C GLU A 226 25.02 9.97 19.29
N GLY A 227 25.96 9.19 18.73
CA GLY A 227 27.02 8.52 19.45
C GLY A 227 26.57 7.25 20.20
N PHE A 228 27.37 6.83 21.18
CA PHE A 228 27.24 5.58 21.93
C PHE A 228 25.87 5.37 22.61
N ILE A 229 25.22 6.44 23.05
CA ILE A 229 23.95 6.41 23.80
C ILE A 229 22.79 5.93 22.94
N GLY A 230 22.70 6.32 21.67
CA GLY A 230 21.61 5.89 20.76
C GLY A 230 21.66 4.39 20.44
N GLY A 231 22.85 3.84 20.24
CA GLY A 231 23.04 2.41 20.01
C GLY A 231 22.66 1.56 21.23
N PHE A 232 23.01 2.02 22.44
CA PHE A 232 22.72 1.31 23.68
C PHE A 232 21.22 1.19 23.98
N GLN A 233 20.44 2.23 23.70
CA GLN A 233 18.96 2.17 23.88
C GLN A 233 18.31 1.07 23.04
N ASN A 234 18.76 0.86 21.81
CA ASN A 234 18.22 -0.19 20.94
C ASN A 234 18.57 -1.59 21.43
N VAL A 235 19.78 -1.77 21.94
CA VAL A 235 20.19 -3.03 22.60
C VAL A 235 19.34 -3.30 23.85
N LEU A 236 19.05 -2.27 24.63
CA LEU A 236 18.23 -2.40 25.84
C LEU A 236 16.79 -2.80 25.50
N LYS A 237 16.19 -2.21 24.45
CA LYS A 237 14.86 -2.57 23.95
C LYS A 237 14.80 -4.02 23.46
N LEU A 238 15.83 -4.47 22.76
CA LEU A 238 15.92 -5.86 22.29
C LEU A 238 16.02 -6.83 23.47
N ALA A 239 16.88 -6.52 24.45
CA ALA A 239 17.01 -7.32 25.67
C ALA A 239 15.70 -7.38 26.46
N ALA A 240 14.98 -6.25 26.60
CA ALA A 240 13.68 -6.21 27.26
C ALA A 240 12.64 -7.07 26.52
N LEU A 241 12.63 -7.05 25.17
CA LEU A 241 11.74 -7.88 24.37
C LEU A 241 12.02 -9.37 24.57
N VAL A 242 13.29 -9.78 24.58
CA VAL A 242 13.70 -11.18 24.81
C VAL A 242 13.26 -11.64 26.20
N LEU A 243 13.50 -10.83 27.25
CA LEU A 243 13.07 -11.15 28.61
C LEU A 243 11.54 -11.25 28.74
N LEU A 244 10.79 -10.43 27.99
CA LEU A 244 9.33 -10.48 27.97
C LEU A 244 8.82 -11.77 27.33
N LEU A 245 9.42 -12.18 26.21
CA LEU A 245 9.09 -13.44 25.53
C LEU A 245 9.44 -14.66 26.40
N ASP A 246 10.58 -14.64 27.07
CA ASP A 246 11.00 -15.70 27.99
C ASP A 246 10.06 -15.79 29.19
N GLY A 247 9.68 -14.65 29.77
CA GLY A 247 8.67 -14.58 30.84
C GLY A 247 7.30 -15.10 30.43
N LEU A 248 6.84 -14.79 29.20
CA LEU A 248 5.60 -15.34 28.66
C LEU A 248 5.67 -16.86 28.45
N TRP A 249 6.80 -17.35 27.93
CA TRP A 249 7.03 -18.78 27.78
C TRP A 249 7.01 -19.52 29.12
N PHE A 250 7.72 -18.98 30.10
CA PHE A 250 7.75 -19.54 31.48
C PHE A 250 6.34 -19.51 32.09
N GLY A 251 5.60 -18.42 31.95
CA GLY A 251 4.21 -18.33 32.43
C GLY A 251 3.29 -19.36 31.77
N TYR A 252 3.45 -19.58 30.47
CA TYR A 252 2.70 -20.60 29.73
C TYR A 252 3.03 -22.02 30.24
N ASP A 253 4.30 -22.32 30.45
CA ASP A 253 4.76 -23.63 30.97
C ASP A 253 4.21 -23.89 32.39
N GLN A 254 4.24 -22.89 33.26
CA GLN A 254 3.64 -22.96 34.58
C GLN A 254 2.12 -23.20 34.52
N LEU A 255 1.41 -22.52 33.63
CA LEU A 255 -0.01 -22.71 33.47
C LEU A 255 -0.36 -24.12 32.98
N GLN A 256 0.40 -24.66 32.03
CA GLN A 256 0.27 -26.04 31.57
C GLN A 256 0.48 -27.07 32.71
N PHE A 257 1.46 -26.80 33.56
CA PHE A 257 1.74 -27.65 34.73
C PHE A 257 0.56 -27.66 35.73
N TYR A 258 -0.11 -26.51 35.94
CA TYR A 258 -1.26 -26.41 36.82
C TYR A 258 -2.53 -27.03 36.23
N LEU A 259 -2.72 -26.93 34.91
CA LEU A 259 -3.90 -27.48 34.21
C LEU A 259 -3.83 -28.99 34.02
N ASN A 260 -2.63 -29.59 34.03
CA ASN A 260 -2.43 -31.03 33.86
C ASN A 260 -2.30 -31.78 35.21
N LYS A 261 -2.53 -31.10 36.34
CA LYS A 261 -2.55 -31.66 37.69
C LYS A 261 -3.98 -31.88 38.16
#